data_29af25ccb3e3e35a43050be04ec98682
#
_entry.id   29af25ccb3e3e35a43050be04ec98682
#
_cell.length_a   1.000
_cell.length_b   1.000
_cell.length_c   1.000
_cell.angle_alpha   90.00
_cell.angle_beta   90.00
_cell.angle_gamma   90.00
#
_symmetry.space_group_name_H-M   'P 1'
#
loop_
_entity.id
_entity.type
_entity.pdbx_description
1 polymer ?
#
loop_
_entity_poly.entity_id
_entity_poly.type
_entity_poly.pdbx_seq_one_letter_code
_entity_poly.pdbx_strand_id
1 'polypeptide(L)'
;ANTWVPATLREGGSRMEHGLLEVLSMGVYPAPLDAPLPAETQASLELLLQIALRGGSSASITNDITAERWHKVLWNISWGGVTVLARRPLLEMLQVEMLPYTIGSVRGIMLEMMAVARASGLGEDRLPASIIDQTMRQTMTNSPAQFRLPTSPDMKLHVKRSHNFPSNFKPSILVDLDRERPMELEPIFVNILRRARRLGVDTPRLDLIATALKPSQLL
;
A
#
# COMPACT_ATOMS: atom_id res chain seq x y z
N ALA A 1 2.31 7.72 -12.66
CA ALA A 1 3.24 6.73 -12.08
C ALA A 1 2.77 6.28 -10.70
N ASN A 2 3.13 5.08 -10.34
CA ASN A 2 2.90 4.46 -9.04
C ASN A 2 4.20 3.82 -8.58
N THR A 3 4.74 4.27 -7.45
CA THR A 3 6.06 3.83 -6.97
C THR A 3 5.93 3.16 -5.61
N TRP A 4 6.58 2.00 -5.45
CA TRP A 4 6.74 1.29 -4.19
C TRP A 4 8.21 1.36 -3.79
N VAL A 5 8.53 2.14 -2.77
CA VAL A 5 9.91 2.29 -2.27
C VAL A 5 9.87 2.41 -0.75
N PRO A 6 10.14 1.36 0.00
CA PRO A 6 10.35 1.46 1.44
C PRO A 6 11.72 2.10 1.71
N ALA A 7 11.72 3.35 2.12
CA ALA A 7 12.93 4.09 2.43
C ALA A 7 12.80 4.80 3.78
N THR A 8 13.89 4.86 4.53
CA THR A 8 13.97 5.54 5.83
C THR A 8 15.09 6.56 5.82
N LEU A 9 14.77 7.81 6.15
CA LEU A 9 15.74 8.86 6.32
C LEU A 9 16.38 8.71 7.72
N ARG A 10 17.70 8.53 7.75
CA ARG A 10 18.45 8.43 9.01
C ARG A 10 18.57 9.80 9.68
N GLU A 11 18.84 9.78 10.99
CA GLU A 11 19.11 11.00 11.76
C GLU A 11 20.21 11.84 11.10
N GLY A 12 20.02 13.16 11.11
CA GLY A 12 20.90 14.10 10.41
C GLY A 12 20.52 14.38 8.95
N GLY A 13 19.55 13.63 8.38
CA GLY A 13 18.93 13.96 7.09
C GLY A 13 19.76 13.73 5.82
N SER A 14 21.03 13.32 5.96
CA SER A 14 21.97 13.15 4.84
C SER A 14 22.10 11.72 4.30
N ARG A 15 21.53 10.74 5.01
CA ARG A 15 21.60 9.32 4.63
C ARG A 15 20.23 8.69 4.56
N MET A 16 19.94 8.06 3.43
CA MET A 16 18.72 7.27 3.23
C MET A 16 19.07 5.77 3.26
N GLU A 17 18.30 5.01 4.05
CA GLU A 17 18.31 3.56 3.99
C GLU A 17 17.17 3.10 3.11
N HIS A 18 17.50 2.37 2.05
CA HIS A 18 16.56 1.85 1.05
C HIS A 18 16.33 0.36 1.28
N GLY A 19 15.06 -0.09 1.27
CA GLY A 19 14.71 -1.51 1.32
C GLY A 19 14.94 -2.19 -0.03
N LEU A 20 14.81 -3.51 -0.05
CA LEU A 20 15.03 -4.29 -1.28
C LEU A 20 13.90 -4.19 -2.29
N LEU A 21 12.72 -3.77 -1.85
CA LEU A 21 11.57 -3.61 -2.75
C LEU A 21 11.64 -2.25 -3.43
N GLU A 22 11.73 -2.28 -4.76
CA GLU A 22 11.51 -1.09 -5.60
C GLU A 22 10.70 -1.51 -6.82
N VAL A 23 9.56 -0.87 -7.02
CA VAL A 23 8.71 -1.10 -8.20
C VAL A 23 8.15 0.23 -8.68
N LEU A 24 8.35 0.53 -9.95
CA LEU A 24 7.77 1.68 -10.64
C LEU A 24 6.81 1.21 -11.73
N SER A 25 5.51 1.44 -11.54
CA SER A 25 4.49 1.21 -12.57
C SER A 25 4.10 2.54 -13.22
N MET A 26 4.09 2.60 -14.54
CA MET A 26 3.74 3.79 -15.32
C MET A 26 2.56 3.48 -16.25
N GLY A 27 1.65 4.43 -16.40
CA GLY A 27 0.51 4.29 -17.29
C GLY A 27 -0.22 5.62 -17.48
N VAL A 28 -1.13 5.66 -18.44
CA VAL A 28 -1.95 6.84 -18.74
C VAL A 28 -3.12 6.92 -17.77
N TYR A 29 -3.48 8.13 -17.37
CA TYR A 29 -4.65 8.38 -16.52
C TYR A 29 -5.54 9.47 -17.14
N PRO A 30 -6.85 9.24 -17.23
CA PRO A 30 -7.54 7.95 -16.96
C PRO A 30 -7.04 6.83 -17.87
N ALA A 31 -7.09 5.58 -17.39
CA ALA A 31 -6.65 4.42 -18.15
C ALA A 31 -7.61 4.17 -19.33
N PRO A 32 -7.13 4.15 -20.59
CA PRO A 32 -7.96 3.84 -21.74
C PRO A 32 -8.08 2.31 -21.89
N LEU A 33 -8.98 1.70 -21.10
CA LEU A 33 -9.08 0.24 -21.01
C LEU A 33 -9.53 -0.42 -22.33
N ASP A 34 -10.32 0.29 -23.13
CA ASP A 34 -11.00 -0.25 -24.31
C ASP A 34 -10.38 0.24 -25.64
N ALA A 35 -9.26 0.97 -25.60
CA ALA A 35 -8.63 1.51 -26.79
C ALA A 35 -7.09 1.50 -26.69
N PRO A 36 -6.38 1.30 -27.83
CA PRO A 36 -4.94 1.44 -27.86
C PRO A 36 -4.52 2.88 -27.58
N LEU A 37 -3.35 3.04 -26.97
CA LEU A 37 -2.77 4.37 -26.76
C LEU A 37 -2.36 5.01 -28.10
N PRO A 38 -2.49 6.34 -28.22
CA PRO A 38 -1.87 7.08 -29.33
C PRO A 38 -0.36 6.77 -29.42
N ALA A 39 0.18 6.66 -30.62
CA ALA A 39 1.58 6.27 -30.84
C ALA A 39 2.58 7.18 -30.12
N GLU A 40 2.33 8.49 -30.08
CA GLU A 40 3.16 9.45 -29.35
C GLU A 40 3.15 9.21 -27.83
N THR A 41 1.98 8.88 -27.27
CA THR A 41 1.84 8.57 -25.85
C THR A 41 2.57 7.27 -25.51
N GLN A 42 2.43 6.25 -26.35
CA GLN A 42 3.12 4.97 -26.20
C GLN A 42 4.64 5.18 -26.25
N ALA A 43 5.16 5.93 -27.24
CA ALA A 43 6.58 6.24 -27.36
C ALA A 43 7.12 7.00 -26.13
N SER A 44 6.33 7.93 -25.58
CA SER A 44 6.70 8.66 -24.37
C SER A 44 6.81 7.74 -23.14
N LEU A 45 5.85 6.80 -22.96
CA LEU A 45 5.92 5.81 -21.89
C LEU A 45 7.13 4.89 -22.05
N GLU A 46 7.42 4.44 -23.26
CA GLU A 46 8.57 3.59 -23.55
C GLU A 46 9.90 4.31 -23.29
N LEU A 47 10.00 5.59 -23.65
CA LEU A 47 11.17 6.41 -23.31
C LEU A 47 11.37 6.51 -21.79
N LEU A 48 10.33 6.80 -21.04
CA LEU A 48 10.38 6.85 -19.57
C LEU A 48 10.77 5.50 -18.97
N LEU A 49 10.23 4.40 -19.50
CA LEU A 49 10.60 3.04 -19.11
C LEU A 49 12.10 2.80 -19.31
N GLN A 50 12.63 3.13 -20.49
CA GLN A 50 14.06 2.95 -20.80
C GLN A 50 14.96 3.80 -19.87
N ILE A 51 14.57 5.02 -19.55
CA ILE A 51 15.29 5.87 -18.58
C ILE A 51 15.33 5.20 -17.21
N ALA A 52 14.19 4.73 -16.71
CA ALA A 52 14.10 4.07 -15.41
C ALA A 52 14.95 2.78 -15.36
N LEU A 53 14.84 1.91 -16.37
CA LEU A 53 15.59 0.66 -16.45
C LEU A 53 17.11 0.90 -16.55
N ARG A 54 17.56 1.88 -17.34
CA ARG A 54 18.98 2.26 -17.41
C ARG A 54 19.49 2.84 -16.10
N GLY A 55 18.63 3.45 -15.30
CA GLY A 55 18.93 3.89 -13.92
C GLY A 55 18.96 2.77 -12.90
N GLY A 56 18.70 1.52 -13.29
CA GLY A 56 18.68 0.34 -12.40
C GLY A 56 17.37 0.13 -11.66
N SER A 57 16.31 0.88 -12.01
CA SER A 57 15.00 0.75 -11.37
C SER A 57 14.21 -0.44 -11.91
N SER A 58 13.44 -1.11 -11.06
CA SER A 58 12.45 -2.11 -11.47
C SER A 58 11.20 -1.39 -11.98
N ALA A 59 11.09 -1.20 -13.30
CA ALA A 59 10.03 -0.42 -13.90
C ALA A 59 9.20 -1.24 -14.90
N SER A 60 7.93 -0.90 -15.06
CA SER A 60 7.02 -1.49 -16.04
C SER A 60 5.97 -0.47 -16.52
N ILE A 61 5.42 -0.72 -17.72
CA ILE A 61 4.23 -0.02 -18.22
C ILE A 61 3.01 -0.87 -17.90
N THR A 62 1.96 -0.22 -17.43
CA THR A 62 0.65 -0.84 -17.18
C THR A 62 -0.43 -0.20 -18.04
N ASN A 63 -1.37 -1.01 -18.50
CA ASN A 63 -2.56 -0.52 -19.20
C ASN A 63 -3.65 -0.06 -18.22
N ASP A 64 -3.53 -0.40 -16.93
CA ASP A 64 -4.49 0.01 -15.89
C ASP A 64 -3.80 0.62 -14.67
N ILE A 65 -3.34 1.85 -14.82
CA ILE A 65 -2.74 2.60 -13.70
C ILE A 65 -3.74 2.86 -12.57
N THR A 66 -5.03 2.79 -12.85
CA THR A 66 -6.08 2.95 -11.83
C THR A 66 -6.05 1.77 -10.87
N ALA A 67 -6.03 0.54 -11.38
CA ALA A 67 -5.92 -0.66 -10.54
C ALA A 67 -4.62 -0.68 -9.73
N GLU A 68 -3.48 -0.31 -10.32
CA GLU A 68 -2.19 -0.16 -9.64
C GLU A 68 -2.26 0.82 -8.46
N ARG A 69 -2.93 1.96 -8.65
CA ARG A 69 -3.10 2.96 -7.59
C ARG A 69 -3.99 2.42 -6.45
N TRP A 70 -5.07 1.69 -6.78
CA TRP A 70 -5.91 1.05 -5.77
C TRP A 70 -5.12 0.00 -4.98
N HIS A 71 -4.30 -0.81 -5.65
CA HIS A 71 -3.43 -1.76 -4.99
C HIS A 71 -2.47 -1.08 -4.00
N LYS A 72 -1.82 0.01 -4.41
CA LYS A 72 -0.94 0.77 -3.50
C LYS A 72 -1.69 1.35 -2.31
N VAL A 73 -2.85 1.95 -2.55
CA VAL A 73 -3.66 2.49 -1.45
C VAL A 73 -4.13 1.39 -0.50
N LEU A 74 -4.37 0.16 -0.98
CA LEU A 74 -4.71 -0.99 -0.13
C LEU A 74 -3.66 -1.22 0.97
N TRP A 75 -2.38 -1.12 0.62
CA TRP A 75 -1.30 -1.22 1.60
C TRP A 75 -1.25 0.00 2.52
N ASN A 76 -1.29 1.20 1.96
CA ASN A 76 -1.17 2.44 2.71
C ASN A 76 -2.31 2.62 3.73
N ILE A 77 -3.54 2.29 3.35
CA ILE A 77 -4.73 2.46 4.20
C ILE A 77 -4.76 1.43 5.34
N SER A 78 -4.26 0.23 5.10
CA SER A 78 -4.29 -0.86 6.07
C SER A 78 -3.06 -0.86 6.99
N TRP A 79 -1.88 -1.16 6.47
CA TRP A 79 -0.66 -1.16 7.27
C TRP A 79 -0.29 0.24 7.78
N GLY A 80 -0.43 1.26 6.92
CA GLY A 80 -0.24 2.65 7.34
C GLY A 80 -1.23 3.05 8.43
N GLY A 81 -2.50 2.68 8.30
CA GLY A 81 -3.55 2.96 9.28
C GLY A 81 -3.27 2.36 10.65
N VAL A 82 -2.91 1.05 10.71
CA VAL A 82 -2.62 0.40 12.01
C VAL A 82 -1.35 0.94 12.66
N THR A 83 -0.30 1.17 11.88
CA THR A 83 0.98 1.69 12.40
C THR A 83 0.86 3.10 12.94
N VAL A 84 0.10 3.98 12.27
CA VAL A 84 -0.09 5.36 12.73
C VAL A 84 -0.97 5.43 13.97
N LEU A 85 -2.02 4.59 14.07
CA LEU A 85 -2.84 4.50 15.29
C LEU A 85 -2.04 4.01 16.49
N ALA A 86 -1.23 2.96 16.28
CA ALA A 86 -0.38 2.39 17.32
C ALA A 86 0.83 3.29 17.65
N ARG A 87 1.18 4.25 16.79
CA ARG A 87 2.43 5.03 16.85
C ARG A 87 3.67 4.13 16.91
N ARG A 88 3.67 3.04 16.14
CA ARG A 88 4.73 2.03 16.13
C ARG A 88 5.23 1.73 14.73
N PRO A 89 6.55 1.50 14.55
CA PRO A 89 7.11 1.03 13.29
C PRO A 89 6.46 -0.28 12.83
N LEU A 90 6.50 -0.54 11.52
CA LEU A 90 5.88 -1.72 10.92
C LEU A 90 6.35 -3.03 11.55
N LEU A 91 7.64 -3.19 11.81
CA LEU A 91 8.18 -4.45 12.36
C LEU A 91 7.73 -4.73 13.79
N GLU A 92 7.39 -3.70 14.57
CA GLU A 92 6.81 -3.91 15.90
C GLU A 92 5.38 -4.49 15.80
N MET A 93 4.62 -4.10 14.75
CA MET A 93 3.30 -4.67 14.48
C MET A 93 3.34 -6.11 13.96
N LEU A 94 4.53 -6.57 13.54
CA LEU A 94 4.78 -7.91 13.02
C LEU A 94 5.46 -8.84 14.05
N GLN A 95 5.61 -8.42 15.31
CA GLN A 95 6.09 -9.30 16.37
C GLN A 95 5.09 -10.44 16.64
N VAL A 96 5.59 -11.58 17.09
CA VAL A 96 4.78 -12.81 17.30
C VAL A 96 3.55 -12.54 18.15
N GLU A 97 3.73 -11.79 19.23
CA GLU A 97 2.70 -11.45 20.20
C GLU A 97 1.63 -10.51 19.63
N MET A 98 2.00 -9.71 18.62
CA MET A 98 1.10 -8.75 17.98
C MET A 98 0.32 -9.35 16.81
N LEU A 99 0.85 -10.40 16.15
CA LEU A 99 0.23 -10.97 14.94
C LEU A 99 -1.24 -11.37 15.11
N PRO A 100 -1.69 -11.99 16.22
CA PRO A 100 -3.10 -12.35 16.40
C PRO A 100 -4.06 -11.14 16.32
N TYR A 101 -3.61 -9.97 16.71
CA TYR A 101 -4.39 -8.72 16.67
C TYR A 101 -4.22 -7.98 15.35
N THR A 102 -3.00 -7.92 14.85
CA THR A 102 -2.64 -7.12 13.66
C THR A 102 -3.24 -7.72 12.40
N ILE A 103 -3.13 -9.04 12.20
CA ILE A 103 -3.55 -9.69 10.94
C ILE A 103 -5.04 -9.51 10.70
N GLY A 104 -5.87 -9.80 11.70
CA GLY A 104 -7.32 -9.66 11.59
C GLY A 104 -7.75 -8.22 11.29
N SER A 105 -7.12 -7.27 11.95
CA SER A 105 -7.40 -5.84 11.77
C SER A 105 -7.01 -5.36 10.37
N VAL A 106 -5.76 -5.62 9.95
CA VAL A 106 -5.23 -5.23 8.64
C VAL A 106 -6.06 -5.86 7.51
N ARG A 107 -6.32 -7.19 7.60
CA ARG A 107 -7.14 -7.88 6.61
C ARG A 107 -8.57 -7.31 6.54
N GLY A 108 -9.17 -7.01 7.69
CA GLY A 108 -10.50 -6.40 7.75
C GLY A 108 -10.55 -5.04 7.05
N ILE A 109 -9.54 -4.20 7.25
CA ILE A 109 -9.41 -2.91 6.57
C ILE A 109 -9.26 -3.10 5.05
N MET A 110 -8.43 -4.05 4.63
CA MET A 110 -8.25 -4.38 3.21
C MET A 110 -9.55 -4.85 2.55
N LEU A 111 -10.35 -5.63 3.27
CA LEU A 111 -11.66 -6.11 2.79
C LEU A 111 -12.67 -4.96 2.64
N GLU A 112 -12.74 -4.03 3.59
CA GLU A 112 -13.58 -2.82 3.48
C GLU A 112 -13.17 -1.99 2.26
N MET A 113 -11.88 -1.73 2.09
CA MET A 113 -11.38 -1.00 0.92
C MET A 113 -11.70 -1.74 -0.39
N MET A 114 -11.52 -3.07 -0.41
CA MET A 114 -11.85 -3.88 -1.59
C MET A 114 -13.34 -3.79 -1.94
N ALA A 115 -14.24 -3.79 -0.94
CA ALA A 115 -15.67 -3.59 -1.16
C ALA A 115 -15.96 -2.24 -1.82
N VAL A 116 -15.28 -1.17 -1.39
CA VAL A 116 -15.39 0.16 -2.03
C VAL A 116 -14.86 0.12 -3.47
N ALA A 117 -13.75 -0.58 -3.73
CA ALA A 117 -13.20 -0.75 -5.07
C ALA A 117 -14.19 -1.47 -6.00
N ARG A 118 -14.80 -2.56 -5.53
CA ARG A 118 -15.84 -3.29 -6.26
C ARG A 118 -17.06 -2.42 -6.59
N ALA A 119 -17.60 -1.74 -5.59
CA ALA A 119 -18.72 -0.82 -5.78
C ALA A 119 -18.35 0.36 -6.70
N SER A 120 -17.06 0.67 -6.85
CA SER A 120 -16.54 1.71 -7.76
C SER A 120 -16.29 1.20 -9.17
N GLY A 121 -16.63 -0.05 -9.50
CA GLY A 121 -16.47 -0.63 -10.83
C GLY A 121 -15.11 -1.27 -11.12
N LEU A 122 -14.26 -1.49 -10.08
CA LEU A 122 -13.05 -2.30 -10.25
C LEU A 122 -13.41 -3.78 -10.03
N GLY A 123 -13.62 -4.51 -11.12
CA GLY A 123 -13.94 -5.93 -11.11
C GLY A 123 -12.78 -6.82 -10.64
N GLU A 124 -13.06 -8.12 -10.56
CA GLU A 124 -12.07 -9.13 -10.18
C GLU A 124 -10.92 -9.25 -11.19
N ASP A 125 -11.22 -8.98 -12.45
CA ASP A 125 -10.28 -8.94 -13.58
C ASP A 125 -9.23 -7.84 -13.45
N ARG A 126 -9.60 -6.70 -12.85
CA ARG A 126 -8.74 -5.52 -12.70
C ARG A 126 -8.03 -5.46 -11.34
N LEU A 127 -8.71 -5.87 -10.29
CA LEU A 127 -8.17 -5.89 -8.92
C LEU A 127 -8.58 -7.21 -8.25
N PRO A 128 -7.85 -8.31 -8.47
CA PRO A 128 -8.23 -9.62 -7.94
C PRO A 128 -8.21 -9.67 -6.41
N ALA A 129 -9.14 -10.41 -5.81
CA ALA A 129 -9.23 -10.57 -4.35
C ALA A 129 -7.95 -11.16 -3.75
N SER A 130 -7.22 -11.97 -4.52
CA SER A 130 -5.93 -12.53 -4.14
C SER A 130 -4.84 -11.48 -3.83
N ILE A 131 -5.04 -10.22 -4.26
CA ILE A 131 -4.13 -9.11 -3.97
C ILE A 131 -4.01 -8.84 -2.46
N ILE A 132 -5.07 -9.11 -1.69
CA ILE A 132 -5.05 -9.01 -0.23
C ILE A 132 -4.02 -9.97 0.35
N ASP A 133 -4.11 -11.24 0.00
CA ASP A 133 -3.20 -12.25 0.51
C ASP A 133 -1.77 -12.05 0.00
N GLN A 134 -1.62 -11.58 -1.22
CA GLN A 134 -0.31 -11.20 -1.78
C GLN A 134 0.32 -10.06 -0.99
N THR A 135 -0.43 -8.98 -0.75
CA THR A 135 0.02 -7.80 0.02
C THR A 135 0.38 -8.17 1.45
N MET A 136 -0.45 -9.01 2.09
CA MET A 136 -0.19 -9.53 3.43
C MET A 136 1.13 -10.33 3.45
N ARG A 137 1.32 -11.28 2.53
CA ARG A 137 2.54 -12.09 2.44
C ARG A 137 3.79 -11.24 2.23
N GLN A 138 3.75 -10.32 1.26
CA GLN A 138 4.89 -9.45 0.95
C GLN A 138 5.32 -8.61 2.15
N THR A 139 4.37 -8.14 2.94
CA THR A 139 4.66 -7.35 4.15
C THR A 139 5.20 -8.25 5.26
N MET A 140 4.62 -9.42 5.45
CA MET A 140 4.95 -10.35 6.53
C MET A 140 6.25 -11.14 6.30
N THR A 141 6.84 -11.11 5.10
CA THR A 141 8.17 -11.72 4.86
C THR A 141 9.26 -11.15 5.77
N ASN A 142 9.01 -10.00 6.38
CA ASN A 142 9.91 -9.38 7.36
C ASN A 142 9.61 -9.77 8.82
N SER A 143 8.53 -10.51 9.06
CA SER A 143 8.19 -10.94 10.41
C SER A 143 9.24 -11.91 10.95
N PRO A 144 9.70 -11.75 12.19
CA PRO A 144 10.52 -12.74 12.87
C PRO A 144 9.75 -14.06 13.12
N ALA A 145 8.43 -14.04 13.02
CA ALA A 145 7.57 -15.20 13.18
C ALA A 145 7.34 -15.93 11.85
N GLN A 146 7.47 -17.25 11.88
CA GLN A 146 6.96 -18.13 10.83
C GLN A 146 5.43 -18.24 10.98
N PHE A 147 4.71 -17.20 10.62
CA PHE A 147 3.26 -17.21 10.76
C PHE A 147 2.61 -17.82 9.50
N ARG A 148 1.79 -18.86 9.71
CA ARG A 148 0.90 -19.40 8.67
C ARG A 148 -0.39 -18.58 8.70
N LEU A 149 -0.69 -17.86 7.63
CA LEU A 149 -2.03 -17.31 7.45
C LEU A 149 -3.05 -18.46 7.42
N PRO A 150 -4.13 -18.41 8.22
CA PRO A 150 -5.06 -19.55 8.35
C PRO A 150 -6.02 -19.71 7.17
N THR A 151 -5.61 -19.49 5.92
CA THR A 151 -6.55 -19.41 4.81
C THR A 151 -6.24 -20.18 3.54
N SER A 152 -5.25 -21.07 3.52
CA SER A 152 -5.11 -22.05 2.45
C SER A 152 -4.26 -23.24 2.89
N PRO A 153 -4.71 -24.52 2.61
CA PRO A 153 -3.96 -25.72 2.96
C PRO A 153 -2.61 -25.84 2.25
N ASP A 154 -2.43 -25.13 1.13
CA ASP A 154 -1.28 -25.32 0.22
C ASP A 154 -0.19 -24.25 0.32
N MET A 155 -0.28 -23.32 1.27
CA MET A 155 0.66 -22.21 1.34
C MET A 155 1.88 -22.56 2.19
N LYS A 156 2.89 -23.18 1.56
CA LYS A 156 4.25 -23.28 2.13
C LYS A 156 4.91 -21.90 2.06
N LEU A 157 4.90 -21.19 3.18
CA LEU A 157 5.63 -19.94 3.33
C LEU A 157 7.13 -20.26 3.38
N HIS A 158 7.82 -20.19 2.24
CA HIS A 158 9.28 -20.24 2.18
C HIS A 158 9.81 -18.84 2.53
N VAL A 159 10.04 -18.61 3.82
CA VAL A 159 10.69 -17.36 4.29
C VAL A 159 12.18 -17.45 3.98
N LYS A 160 12.59 -17.03 2.79
CA LYS A 160 13.96 -16.56 2.60
C LYS A 160 14.08 -15.23 3.35
N ARG A 161 15.08 -15.10 4.22
CA ARG A 161 15.43 -13.85 4.92
C ARG A 161 15.83 -12.75 3.93
N SER A 162 14.88 -12.14 3.26
CA SER A 162 15.06 -10.89 2.53
C SER A 162 14.22 -9.83 3.23
N HIS A 163 14.88 -8.87 3.87
CA HIS A 163 14.20 -7.77 4.51
C HIS A 163 13.67 -6.81 3.44
N ASN A 164 12.39 -6.91 3.10
CA ASN A 164 11.75 -5.98 2.15
C ASN A 164 11.68 -4.55 2.70
N PHE A 165 11.77 -4.40 4.03
CA PHE A 165 11.72 -3.11 4.71
C PHE A 165 12.95 -2.91 5.60
N PRO A 166 13.46 -1.66 5.74
CA PRO A 166 14.48 -1.32 6.73
C PRO A 166 14.02 -1.64 8.16
N SER A 167 14.96 -1.90 9.06
CA SER A 167 14.69 -2.36 10.44
C SER A 167 13.76 -1.43 11.25
N ASN A 168 13.75 -0.14 10.95
CA ASN A 168 12.94 0.88 11.63
C ASN A 168 11.94 1.54 10.68
N PHE A 169 11.46 0.80 9.68
CA PHE A 169 10.57 1.35 8.67
C PHE A 169 9.26 1.83 9.29
N LYS A 170 8.96 3.10 9.05
CA LYS A 170 7.69 3.75 9.35
C LYS A 170 7.02 4.13 8.04
N PRO A 171 5.73 3.78 7.82
CA PRO A 171 4.96 4.35 6.71
C PRO A 171 4.99 5.88 6.74
N SER A 172 4.91 6.52 5.56
CA SER A 172 5.02 7.99 5.44
C SER A 172 4.04 8.74 6.36
N ILE A 173 2.82 8.24 6.49
CA ILE A 173 1.79 8.84 7.35
C ILE A 173 2.20 8.84 8.84
N LEU A 174 2.91 7.81 9.31
CA LEU A 174 3.45 7.79 10.68
C LEU A 174 4.65 8.74 10.82
N VAL A 175 5.49 8.84 9.79
CA VAL A 175 6.60 9.79 9.77
C VAL A 175 6.10 11.23 9.84
N ASP A 176 5.01 11.54 9.14
CA ASP A 176 4.40 12.88 9.16
C ASP A 176 3.81 13.18 10.54
N LEU A 177 3.10 12.23 11.16
CA LEU A 177 2.59 12.37 12.53
C LEU A 177 3.72 12.61 13.54
N ASP A 178 4.80 11.80 13.49
CA ASP A 178 5.96 11.92 14.40
C ASP A 178 6.70 13.26 14.25
N ARG A 179 6.61 13.88 13.08
CA ARG A 179 7.22 15.16 12.76
C ARG A 179 6.27 16.34 12.84
N GLU A 180 5.07 16.13 13.37
CA GLU A 180 4.03 17.15 13.51
C GLU A 180 3.72 17.84 12.16
N ARG A 181 3.76 17.06 11.07
CA ARG A 181 3.44 17.53 9.71
C ARG A 181 2.05 17.09 9.29
N PRO A 182 1.39 17.81 8.37
CA PRO A 182 0.12 17.38 7.81
C PRO A 182 0.24 15.96 7.21
N MET A 183 -0.63 15.05 7.68
CA MET A 183 -0.72 13.69 7.17
C MET A 183 -1.55 13.63 5.88
N GLU A 184 -1.25 12.65 5.02
CA GLU A 184 -2.04 12.37 3.81
C GLU A 184 -3.40 11.70 4.12
N LEU A 185 -4.16 12.22 5.11
CA LEU A 185 -5.46 11.63 5.49
C LEU A 185 -6.49 11.76 4.38
N GLU A 186 -6.50 12.89 3.65
CA GLU A 186 -7.47 13.15 2.60
C GLU A 186 -7.34 12.14 1.44
N PRO A 187 -6.16 11.94 0.82
CA PRO A 187 -6.01 11.00 -0.28
C PRO A 187 -6.11 9.52 0.15
N ILE A 188 -5.66 9.17 1.36
CA ILE A 188 -5.59 7.77 1.78
C ILE A 188 -6.93 7.30 2.37
N PHE A 189 -7.55 8.09 3.27
CA PHE A 189 -8.74 7.68 4.01
C PHE A 189 -10.02 8.41 3.57
N VAL A 190 -10.01 9.75 3.61
CA VAL A 190 -11.25 10.52 3.49
C VAL A 190 -11.89 10.38 2.11
N ASN A 191 -11.11 10.34 1.03
CA ASN A 191 -11.62 10.14 -0.32
C ASN A 191 -12.26 8.75 -0.50
N ILE A 192 -11.68 7.71 0.13
CA ILE A 192 -12.26 6.36 0.13
C ILE A 192 -13.58 6.36 0.92
N LEU A 193 -13.62 6.98 2.11
CA LEU A 193 -14.83 7.08 2.93
C LEU A 193 -15.95 7.85 2.24
N ARG A 194 -15.65 8.98 1.60
CA ARG A 194 -16.64 9.73 0.80
C ARG A 194 -17.22 8.87 -0.31
N ARG A 195 -16.38 8.07 -0.95
CA ARG A 195 -16.81 7.14 -2.00
C ARG A 195 -17.66 6.02 -1.43
N ALA A 196 -17.24 5.41 -0.32
CA ALA A 196 -17.99 4.38 0.38
C ALA A 196 -19.40 4.85 0.72
N ARG A 197 -19.53 6.04 1.32
CA ARG A 197 -20.83 6.65 1.66
C ARG A 197 -21.72 6.87 0.46
N ARG A 198 -21.16 7.36 -0.65
CA ARG A 198 -21.94 7.55 -1.91
C ARG A 198 -22.43 6.26 -2.51
N LEU A 199 -21.70 5.17 -2.29
CA LEU A 199 -22.00 3.85 -2.87
C LEU A 199 -22.71 2.91 -1.88
N GLY A 200 -23.02 3.37 -0.66
CA GLY A 200 -23.69 2.58 0.36
C GLY A 200 -22.84 1.41 0.89
N VAL A 201 -21.52 1.56 0.92
CA VAL A 201 -20.59 0.54 1.41
C VAL A 201 -20.21 0.85 2.86
N ASP A 202 -20.40 -0.12 3.75
CA ASP A 202 -20.01 -0.01 5.16
C ASP A 202 -18.50 -0.15 5.32
N THR A 203 -17.91 0.77 6.10
CA THR A 203 -16.46 0.85 6.33
C THR A 203 -16.12 1.16 7.78
N PRO A 204 -16.61 0.37 8.76
CA PRO A 204 -16.52 0.73 10.18
C PRO A 204 -15.08 0.86 10.69
N ARG A 205 -14.14 0.05 10.20
CA ARG A 205 -12.72 0.14 10.58
C ARG A 205 -12.06 1.38 10.02
N LEU A 206 -12.33 1.70 8.75
CA LEU A 206 -11.82 2.90 8.09
C LEU A 206 -12.38 4.18 8.73
N ASP A 207 -13.66 4.18 9.08
CA ASP A 207 -14.30 5.29 9.79
C ASP A 207 -13.66 5.52 11.17
N LEU A 208 -13.39 4.45 11.92
CA LEU A 208 -12.72 4.53 13.21
C LEU A 208 -11.31 5.13 13.07
N ILE A 209 -10.52 4.64 12.11
CA ILE A 209 -9.16 5.15 11.88
C ILE A 209 -9.19 6.63 11.50
N ALA A 210 -10.02 7.01 10.54
CA ALA A 210 -10.13 8.40 10.12
C ALA A 210 -10.59 9.32 11.25
N THR A 211 -11.55 8.86 12.07
CA THR A 211 -12.03 9.61 13.24
C THR A 211 -10.93 9.82 14.27
N ALA A 212 -10.13 8.80 14.54
CA ALA A 212 -9.05 8.88 15.52
C ALA A 212 -7.87 9.76 15.05
N LEU A 213 -7.62 9.81 13.73
CA LEU A 213 -6.51 10.57 13.18
C LEU A 213 -6.86 12.02 12.81
N LYS A 214 -8.13 12.31 12.50
CA LYS A 214 -8.55 13.64 12.02
C LYS A 214 -8.20 14.78 12.98
N PRO A 215 -8.36 14.65 14.31
CA PRO A 215 -7.99 15.72 15.25
C PRO A 215 -6.51 16.13 15.15
N SER A 216 -5.61 15.21 14.85
CA SER A 216 -4.17 15.49 14.72
C SER A 216 -3.82 16.36 13.49
N GLN A 217 -4.78 16.63 12.60
CA GLN A 217 -4.60 17.56 11.47
C GLN A 217 -5.10 18.98 11.75
N LEU A 218 -5.80 19.18 12.86
CA LEU A 218 -6.39 20.45 13.22
C LEU A 218 -5.47 21.29 14.13
N LEU A 219 -4.35 20.70 14.53
CA LEU A 219 -3.28 21.30 15.32
C LEU A 219 -2.17 21.85 14.42
#